data_8bae26e918a1738f8e13139c916600a0
#
_entry.id   8bae26e918a1738f8e13139c916600a0
#
_cell.length_a   1.000
_cell.length_b   1.000
_cell.length_c   1.000
_cell.angle_alpha   90.00
_cell.angle_beta   90.00
_cell.angle_gamma   90.00
#
_symmetry.space_group_name_H-M   'P 1'
#
loop_
_entity.id
_entity.type
_entity.pdbx_description
1 polymer ?
#
loop_
_entity_poly.entity_id
_entity_poly.type
_entity_poly.pdbx_seq_one_letter_code
_entity_poly.pdbx_strand_id
1 'polypeptide(L)'
;MICIKEDKQWILEIAIPGLTKEDLKVKMIKGELSIASTNEDNVWLGSFDKRFTLPQDVNTKKIKAKVENGVLTLTLSIKEDTENFIDIK
;
A
#
# COMPACT_ATOMS: atom_id res chain seq x y z
N MET A 1 -3.10 6.45 -10.08
CA MET A 1 -2.65 5.30 -9.28
C MET A 1 -2.50 4.08 -10.17
N ILE A 2 -1.40 3.41 -10.05
CA ILE A 2 -1.12 2.20 -10.82
C ILE A 2 -1.13 1.02 -9.85
N CYS A 3 -1.81 -0.06 -10.22
CA CYS A 3 -1.87 -1.26 -9.42
C CYS A 3 -1.46 -2.45 -10.29
N ILE A 4 -0.39 -3.11 -9.90
CA ILE A 4 0.19 -4.23 -10.65
C ILE A 4 0.22 -5.46 -9.76
N LYS A 5 -0.28 -6.57 -10.28
CA LYS A 5 -0.18 -7.86 -9.60
C LYS A 5 0.96 -8.67 -10.19
N GLU A 6 1.87 -9.11 -9.33
CA GLU A 6 2.92 -10.05 -9.68
C GLU A 6 2.67 -11.39 -8.99
N ASP A 7 3.53 -12.40 -9.25
CA ASP A 7 3.32 -13.74 -8.70
C ASP A 7 3.19 -13.78 -7.18
N LYS A 8 3.97 -12.96 -6.49
CA LYS A 8 4.06 -13.01 -5.01
C LYS A 8 3.75 -11.70 -4.34
N GLN A 9 3.31 -10.69 -5.08
CA GLN A 9 3.09 -9.37 -4.52
C GLN A 9 2.18 -8.52 -5.38
N TRP A 10 1.57 -7.54 -4.73
CA TRP A 10 0.90 -6.44 -5.39
C TRP A 10 1.79 -5.21 -5.28
N ILE A 11 1.85 -4.42 -6.32
CA ILE A 11 2.58 -3.15 -6.30
C ILE A 11 1.59 -2.03 -6.59
N LEU A 12 1.52 -1.07 -5.67
CA LEU A 12 0.72 0.14 -5.84
C LEU A 12 1.66 1.32 -6.00
N GLU A 13 1.47 2.10 -7.06
CA GLU A 13 2.24 3.32 -7.29
C GLU A 13 1.29 4.51 -7.29
N ILE A 14 1.59 5.50 -6.46
CA ILE A 14 0.77 6.69 -6.29
C ILE A 14 1.65 7.91 -6.47
N ALA A 15 1.29 8.78 -7.42
CA ALA A 15 1.99 10.04 -7.61
C ALA A 15 1.72 10.96 -6.42
N ILE A 16 2.79 11.46 -5.81
CA ILE A 16 2.74 12.36 -4.65
C ILE A 16 3.66 13.57 -4.87
N PRO A 17 3.45 14.36 -5.93
CA PRO A 17 4.37 15.45 -6.26
C PRO A 17 4.52 16.42 -5.09
N GLY A 18 5.77 16.69 -4.74
CA GLY A 18 6.10 17.66 -3.68
C GLY A 18 5.99 17.13 -2.25
N LEU A 19 5.62 15.87 -2.07
CA LEU A 19 5.56 15.26 -0.74
C LEU A 19 6.81 14.41 -0.46
N THR A 20 7.18 14.34 0.81
CA THR A 20 8.25 13.47 1.30
C THR A 20 7.65 12.39 2.19
N LYS A 21 8.47 11.42 2.56
CA LYS A 21 8.00 10.35 3.46
C LYS A 21 7.55 10.89 4.82
N GLU A 22 8.09 12.01 5.26
CA GLU A 22 7.73 12.64 6.52
C GLU A 22 6.33 13.24 6.48
N ASP A 23 5.84 13.58 5.29
CA ASP A 23 4.50 14.13 5.11
C ASP A 23 3.41 13.05 5.10
N LEU A 24 3.80 11.79 4.98
CA LEU A 24 2.88 10.70 4.76
C LEU A 24 2.72 9.82 5.98
N LYS A 25 1.50 9.34 6.18
CA LYS A 25 1.18 8.29 7.14
C LYS A 25 0.49 7.16 6.40
N VAL A 26 1.09 5.99 6.45
CA VAL A 26 0.54 4.79 5.85
C VAL A 26 0.27 3.80 6.98
N LYS A 27 -0.98 3.37 7.11
CA LYS A 27 -1.34 2.43 8.18
C LYS A 27 -2.47 1.51 7.76
N MET A 28 -2.60 0.42 8.47
CA MET A 28 -3.71 -0.50 8.32
C MET A 28 -4.75 -0.21 9.38
N ILE A 29 -5.99 -0.03 8.94
CA ILE A 29 -7.12 0.17 9.85
C ILE A 29 -8.21 -0.81 9.45
N LYS A 30 -8.49 -1.78 10.31
CA LYS A 30 -9.61 -2.73 10.12
C LYS A 30 -9.66 -3.35 8.71
N GLY A 31 -8.51 -3.79 8.21
CA GLY A 31 -8.42 -4.42 6.88
C GLY A 31 -8.34 -3.46 5.72
N GLU A 32 -8.34 -2.16 5.97
CA GLU A 32 -8.15 -1.14 4.94
C GLU A 32 -6.78 -0.50 5.06
N LEU A 33 -6.18 -0.19 3.92
CA LEU A 33 -4.95 0.57 3.86
C LEU A 33 -5.29 2.05 3.83
N SER A 34 -4.79 2.80 4.80
CA SER A 34 -4.97 4.25 4.87
C SER A 34 -3.69 4.95 4.47
N ILE A 35 -3.79 5.87 3.54
CA ILE A 35 -2.67 6.72 3.10
C ILE A 35 -3.12 8.17 3.30
N ALA A 36 -2.42 8.87 4.18
CA ALA A 36 -2.78 10.24 4.52
C ALA A 36 -1.58 11.17 4.42
N SER A 37 -1.84 12.40 4.04
CA SER A 37 -0.90 13.50 4.12
C SER A 37 -1.52 14.65 4.88
N THR A 38 -0.77 15.21 5.82
CA THR A 38 -1.18 16.39 6.58
C THR A 38 -0.54 17.68 6.05
N ASN A 39 0.20 17.60 4.96
CA ASN A 39 0.85 18.78 4.37
C ASN A 39 -0.15 19.61 3.59
N GLU A 40 -0.70 20.64 4.23
CA GLU A 40 -1.67 21.53 3.62
C GLU A 40 -1.02 22.50 2.61
N ASP A 41 0.28 22.68 2.67
CA ASP A 41 1.01 23.60 1.81
C ASP A 41 1.33 23.01 0.43
N ASN A 42 1.04 21.74 0.23
CA ASN A 42 1.27 21.11 -1.06
C ASN A 42 0.27 21.64 -2.09
N VAL A 43 0.77 22.36 -3.10
CA VAL A 43 -0.06 23.02 -4.10
C VAL A 43 -0.72 22.04 -5.08
N TRP A 44 -0.23 20.81 -5.16
CA TRP A 44 -0.74 19.81 -6.10
C TRP A 44 -1.84 18.95 -5.51
N LEU A 45 -1.66 18.53 -4.27
CA LEU A 45 -2.52 17.53 -3.65
C LEU A 45 -3.28 18.05 -2.42
N GLY A 46 -2.76 19.10 -1.75
CA GLY A 46 -3.27 19.50 -0.46
C GLY A 46 -3.15 18.38 0.58
N SER A 47 -3.85 18.51 1.68
CA SER A 47 -3.97 17.40 2.62
C SER A 47 -4.98 16.38 2.08
N PHE A 48 -4.74 15.10 2.34
CA PHE A 48 -5.65 14.06 1.90
C PHE A 48 -5.62 12.85 2.85
N ASP A 49 -6.68 12.08 2.81
CA ASP A 49 -6.78 10.79 3.49
C ASP A 49 -7.51 9.86 2.54
N LYS A 50 -6.78 8.89 2.01
CA LYS A 50 -7.33 7.90 1.09
C LYS A 50 -7.28 6.52 1.72
N ARG A 51 -8.34 5.77 1.53
CA ARG A 51 -8.44 4.40 2.03
C ARG A 51 -8.71 3.43 0.91
N PHE A 52 -8.05 2.30 0.98
CA PHE A 52 -8.17 1.24 -0.02
C PHE A 52 -8.47 -0.08 0.66
N THR A 53 -9.47 -0.78 0.14
CA THR A 53 -9.72 -2.16 0.56
C THR A 53 -8.70 -3.05 -0.12
N LEU A 54 -7.95 -3.80 0.67
CA LEU A 54 -6.92 -4.68 0.13
C LEU A 54 -7.52 -6.00 -0.35
N PRO A 55 -6.92 -6.62 -1.38
CA PRO A 55 -7.27 -7.98 -1.75
C PRO A 55 -7.09 -8.93 -0.57
N GLN A 56 -7.91 -9.97 -0.51
CA GLN A 56 -7.86 -10.93 0.60
C GLN A 56 -6.56 -11.73 0.66
N ASP A 57 -5.85 -11.82 -0.44
CA ASP A 57 -4.60 -12.57 -0.53
C ASP A 57 -3.38 -11.78 -0.02
N VAL A 58 -3.56 -10.54 0.41
CA VAL A 58 -2.46 -9.72 0.91
C VAL A 58 -2.10 -10.10 2.34
N ASN A 59 -0.80 -10.30 2.58
CA ASN A 59 -0.29 -10.46 3.92
C ASN A 59 -0.10 -9.08 4.56
N THR A 60 -1.01 -8.69 5.41
CA THR A 60 -1.01 -7.36 6.04
C THR A 60 0.18 -7.12 6.98
N LYS A 61 0.92 -8.15 7.30
CA LYS A 61 2.13 -8.04 8.13
C LYS A 61 3.40 -7.80 7.32
N LYS A 62 3.33 -7.94 6.00
CA LYS A 62 4.46 -7.77 5.10
C LYS A 62 4.16 -6.74 4.03
N ILE A 63 4.03 -5.49 4.44
CA ILE A 63 3.82 -4.36 3.55
C ILE A 63 5.03 -3.45 3.65
N LYS A 64 5.57 -3.09 2.50
CA LYS A 64 6.69 -2.15 2.41
C LYS A 64 6.24 -0.90 1.68
N ALA A 65 6.74 0.24 2.12
CA ALA A 65 6.46 1.52 1.50
C ALA A 65 7.77 2.23 1.18
N LYS A 66 7.82 2.86 0.02
CA LYS A 66 8.99 3.62 -0.42
C LYS A 66 8.53 4.88 -1.12
N VAL A 67 9.17 5.99 -0.81
CA VAL A 67 8.96 7.27 -1.50
C VAL A 67 10.22 7.60 -2.28
N GLU A 68 10.08 7.75 -3.59
CA GLU A 68 11.19 8.08 -4.47
C GLU A 68 10.68 8.83 -5.69
N ASN A 69 11.36 9.90 -6.05
CA ASN A 69 11.05 10.68 -7.26
C ASN A 69 9.57 11.12 -7.36
N GLY A 70 8.97 11.50 -6.24
CA GLY A 70 7.57 11.93 -6.24
C GLY A 70 6.56 10.81 -6.39
N VAL A 71 6.98 9.57 -6.15
CA VAL A 71 6.09 8.40 -6.23
C VAL A 71 6.16 7.62 -4.94
N LEU A 72 5.00 7.32 -4.37
CA LEU A 72 4.86 6.38 -3.27
C LEU A 72 4.62 4.99 -3.87
N THR A 73 5.51 4.08 -3.59
CA THR A 73 5.40 2.69 -4.00
C THR A 73 5.12 1.82 -2.80
N LEU A 74 4.02 1.10 -2.84
CA LEU A 74 3.65 0.15 -1.81
C LEU A 74 3.77 -1.26 -2.38
N THR A 75 4.55 -2.08 -1.70
CA THR A 75 4.70 -3.49 -2.05
C THR A 75 3.96 -4.32 -1.01
N LEU A 76 2.91 -5.00 -1.47
CA LEU A 76 2.04 -5.80 -0.62
C LEU A 76 2.31 -7.27 -0.91
N SER A 77 2.97 -7.95 0.00
CA SER A 77 3.26 -9.37 -0.19
C SER A 77 1.96 -10.18 -0.16
N ILE A 78 1.84 -11.13 -1.07
CA ILE A 78 0.72 -12.06 -1.09
C ILE A 78 1.00 -13.10 0.00
N LYS A 79 -0.05 -13.49 0.71
CA LYS A 79 0.06 -14.57 1.67
C LYS A 79 0.66 -15.77 0.96
N GLU A 80 1.72 -16.30 1.53
CA GLU A 80 2.21 -17.59 1.06
C GLU A 80 1.04 -18.53 1.12
N ASP A 81 0.72 -19.09 -0.04
CA ASP A 81 -0.29 -20.08 -0.11
C ASP A 81 0.17 -21.26 0.74
N THR A 82 -0.10 -21.16 2.01
CA THR A 82 -0.15 -22.35 2.81
C THR A 82 -1.35 -23.12 2.27
N GLU A 83 -1.18 -23.63 1.06
CA GLU A 83 -2.06 -24.69 0.62
C GLU A 83 -2.07 -25.68 1.75
N ASN A 84 -3.11 -25.63 2.52
CA ASN A 84 -3.39 -26.67 3.47
C ASN A 84 -3.73 -27.89 2.63
N PHE A 85 -2.70 -28.65 2.29
CA PHE A 85 -2.94 -29.94 1.71
C PHE A 85 -3.68 -30.76 2.74
N ILE A 86 -4.92 -31.02 2.44
CA ILE A 86 -5.71 -31.91 3.27
C ILE A 86 -5.22 -33.30 2.99
N ASP A 87 -4.59 -33.93 3.98
CA ASP A 87 -4.16 -35.30 3.88
C ASP A 87 -5.38 -36.19 3.70
N ILE A 88 -5.44 -36.80 2.54
CA ILE A 88 -6.48 -37.81 2.27
C ILE A 88 -6.02 -39.07 2.94
N LYS A 89 -6.75 -39.47 3.95
CA LYS A 89 -6.50 -40.74 4.61
C LYS A 89 -7.35 -41.84 4.03
#